data_b1fdeb07960fa293573b508126edfc0f
#
_entry.id   b1fdeb07960fa293573b508126edfc0f
#
_cell.length_a   1.000
_cell.length_b   1.000
_cell.length_c   1.000
_cell.angle_alpha   90.00
_cell.angle_beta   90.00
_cell.angle_gamma   90.00
#
_symmetry.space_group_name_H-M   'P 1'
#
loop_
_entity.id
_entity.type
_entity.pdbx_description
1 polymer ?
#
loop_
_entity_poly.entity_id
_entity_poly.type
_entity_poly.pdbx_seq_one_letter_code
_entity_poly.pdbx_strand_id
1 'polypeptide(L)'
;TSPKILVATSGYTYNGKFISSLPTIIEVCEQVPSIEHLILVTSLETGTTTRNTDIEKLSAQLTCQVHYYAELITTQAVGPLEFTRVPFNHPLYIMYSSGTTGTPKCIVHGTGGTLIQHLKEHQLHVDVKPGDRLFYFTTCGWMMWNWLVSGLASGATLILYDGSPTFPEPQRLWDLIDSEQINIFGTSAKYIASMDKLGIKPRLSHDLGSLRTVLSTGSPLSDESFHYVYRDVKEDMCLSSISGGTDIVSCFALGNPTLPVYAGELQCAGLGMDVDVFDENQESLRQQKGELVCKSPFPSMPVGFWNDKNGSKYHDAYFARFANIWAHGDFAEMTENNGLVIHGRSDAILNPGGVRIGTAEIYRQVERVEGVIDSICVSQDWEEDVRVILFVVLTQGRTLDDELIMRIKQTIRSETSPRHVPAEIRQVPDIPRTISGKIVELAVRKVIHGEEVTNTEALANPEALAYFANRL
;
A
#
# COMPACT_ATOMS: atom_id res chain seq x y z
N THR A 1 -3.99 10.08 20.10
CA THR A 1 -5.28 9.37 20.23
C THR A 1 -5.57 8.88 21.64
N SER A 2 -4.56 8.80 22.50
CA SER A 2 -4.68 8.34 23.90
C SER A 2 -5.34 6.94 24.02
N PRO A 3 -4.76 5.90 23.38
CA PRO A 3 -5.31 4.55 23.47
C PRO A 3 -5.27 4.05 24.92
N LYS A 4 -6.23 3.20 25.26
CA LYS A 4 -6.33 2.59 26.60
C LYS A 4 -5.82 1.16 26.63
N ILE A 5 -5.93 0.47 25.52
CA ILE A 5 -5.54 -0.93 25.39
C ILE A 5 -4.57 -1.06 24.23
N LEU A 6 -3.45 -1.74 24.46
CA LEU A 6 -2.53 -2.18 23.42
C LEU A 6 -2.67 -3.71 23.27
N VAL A 7 -2.92 -4.17 22.05
CA VAL A 7 -2.86 -5.60 21.72
C VAL A 7 -1.61 -5.83 20.86
N ALA A 8 -0.72 -6.71 21.29
CA ALA A 8 0.54 -6.92 20.61
C ALA A 8 0.98 -8.40 20.71
N THR A 9 1.76 -8.84 19.70
CA THR A 9 2.42 -10.15 19.74
C THR A 9 3.80 -10.04 20.38
N SER A 10 4.23 -11.07 21.11
CA SER A 10 5.57 -11.11 21.71
C SER A 10 6.70 -11.17 20.65
N GLY A 11 6.38 -11.58 19.45
CA GLY A 11 7.29 -11.67 18.33
C GLY A 11 6.66 -12.42 17.16
N TYR A 12 7.37 -12.46 16.05
CA TYR A 12 6.94 -13.11 14.81
C TYR A 12 8.13 -13.65 14.03
N THR A 13 7.89 -14.57 13.11
CA THR A 13 8.92 -15.11 12.22
C THR A 13 8.79 -14.51 10.82
N TYR A 14 9.89 -13.97 10.30
CA TYR A 14 9.95 -13.42 8.95
C TYR A 14 11.28 -13.79 8.27
N ASN A 15 11.24 -14.29 7.03
CA ASN A 15 12.41 -14.79 6.30
C ASN A 15 13.26 -15.80 7.12
N GLY A 16 12.60 -16.71 7.86
CA GLY A 16 13.24 -17.72 8.69
C GLY A 16 13.92 -17.18 9.96
N LYS A 17 13.76 -15.90 10.27
CA LYS A 17 14.31 -15.29 11.49
C LYS A 17 13.17 -14.92 12.45
N PHE A 18 13.34 -15.26 13.71
CA PHE A 18 12.46 -14.77 14.76
C PHE A 18 12.82 -13.32 15.11
N ILE A 19 11.81 -12.47 15.16
CA ILE A 19 11.91 -11.05 15.51
C ILE A 19 11.09 -10.83 16.78
N SER A 20 11.74 -10.44 17.88
CA SER A 20 11.07 -10.10 19.13
C SER A 20 10.44 -8.71 19.03
N SER A 21 9.16 -8.61 19.40
CA SER A 21 8.45 -7.32 19.50
C SER A 21 8.56 -6.70 20.91
N LEU A 22 9.11 -7.41 21.89
CA LEU A 22 9.13 -6.98 23.29
C LEU A 22 9.82 -5.61 23.49
N PRO A 23 10.99 -5.32 22.87
CA PRO A 23 11.61 -4.01 23.01
C PRO A 23 10.71 -2.86 22.54
N THR A 24 10.07 -3.02 21.40
CA THR A 24 9.13 -2.02 20.84
C THR A 24 7.89 -1.87 21.72
N ILE A 25 7.37 -2.95 22.29
CA ILE A 25 6.23 -2.91 23.22
C ILE A 25 6.57 -2.09 24.47
N ILE A 26 7.77 -2.30 25.03
CA ILE A 26 8.24 -1.53 26.20
C ILE A 26 8.28 -0.05 25.87
N GLU A 27 8.97 0.29 24.79
CA GLU A 27 9.10 1.67 24.33
C GLU A 27 7.73 2.34 24.10
N VAL A 28 6.80 1.67 23.43
CA VAL A 28 5.45 2.18 23.18
C VAL A 28 4.70 2.42 24.50
N CYS A 29 4.77 1.50 25.46
CA CYS A 29 4.10 1.66 26.75
C CYS A 29 4.70 2.80 27.57
N GLU A 30 6.02 3.02 27.50
CA GLU A 30 6.70 4.13 28.18
C GLU A 30 6.35 5.48 27.54
N GLN A 31 6.31 5.55 26.22
CA GLN A 31 6.02 6.80 25.49
C GLN A 31 4.52 7.15 25.45
N VAL A 32 3.64 6.18 25.65
CA VAL A 32 2.18 6.36 25.58
C VAL A 32 1.52 6.02 26.92
N PRO A 33 1.63 6.91 27.94
CA PRO A 33 1.17 6.65 29.30
C PRO A 33 -0.35 6.50 29.43
N SER A 34 -1.11 6.73 28.36
CA SER A 34 -2.56 6.48 28.34
C SER A 34 -2.92 5.00 28.23
N ILE A 35 -1.95 4.12 27.89
CA ILE A 35 -2.15 2.68 27.84
C ILE A 35 -2.27 2.14 29.26
N GLU A 36 -3.45 1.63 29.59
CA GLU A 36 -3.78 1.05 30.90
C GLU A 36 -3.62 -0.47 30.90
N HIS A 37 -3.84 -1.10 29.72
CA HIS A 37 -3.80 -2.55 29.55
C HIS A 37 -3.00 -2.95 28.32
N LEU A 38 -2.08 -3.89 28.49
CA LEU A 38 -1.40 -4.61 27.42
C LEU A 38 -1.98 -6.03 27.32
N ILE A 39 -2.57 -6.40 26.19
CA ILE A 39 -2.97 -7.77 25.87
C ILE A 39 -1.87 -8.38 25.01
N LEU A 40 -1.11 -9.30 25.59
CA LEU A 40 0.03 -9.94 24.93
C LEU A 40 -0.41 -11.27 24.32
N VAL A 41 -0.27 -11.37 22.99
CA VAL A 41 -0.42 -12.62 22.24
C VAL A 41 0.95 -13.27 22.16
N THR A 42 1.13 -14.41 22.81
CA THR A 42 2.40 -15.15 22.77
C THR A 42 2.47 -15.95 21.46
N SER A 43 3.60 -15.85 20.74
CA SER A 43 3.83 -16.64 19.54
C SER A 43 3.88 -18.14 19.89
N LEU A 44 3.17 -18.97 19.10
CA LEU A 44 3.10 -20.42 19.30
C LEU A 44 4.44 -21.15 19.12
N GLU A 45 5.42 -20.54 18.43
CA GLU A 45 6.75 -21.11 18.21
C GLU A 45 7.67 -21.02 19.42
N THR A 46 7.19 -20.46 20.53
CA THR A 46 8.00 -20.18 21.72
C THR A 46 8.03 -21.30 22.73
N GLY A 47 8.11 -22.53 22.32
CA GLY A 47 8.24 -23.72 23.19
C GLY A 47 9.49 -23.81 24.06
N THR A 48 10.14 -22.70 24.46
CA THR A 48 11.32 -22.69 25.30
C THR A 48 11.14 -21.84 26.54
N THR A 49 11.51 -22.40 27.67
CA THR A 49 11.48 -21.84 29.04
C THR A 49 12.18 -20.46 29.15
N THR A 50 13.11 -20.16 28.28
CA THR A 50 13.84 -18.88 28.25
C THR A 50 12.97 -17.67 27.89
N ARG A 51 11.87 -17.87 27.15
CA ARG A 51 10.97 -16.80 26.71
C ARG A 51 9.92 -16.43 27.76
N ASN A 52 9.54 -17.36 28.64
CA ASN A 52 8.63 -17.04 29.75
C ASN A 52 9.31 -16.09 30.75
N THR A 53 10.62 -16.23 30.99
CA THR A 53 11.39 -15.31 31.83
C THR A 53 11.47 -13.88 31.27
N ASP A 54 11.53 -13.71 29.98
CA ASP A 54 11.56 -12.37 29.36
C ASP A 54 10.19 -11.70 29.42
N ILE A 55 9.13 -12.48 29.33
CA ILE A 55 7.74 -12.01 29.48
C ILE A 55 7.42 -11.66 30.95
N GLU A 56 7.92 -12.45 31.91
CA GLU A 56 7.79 -12.12 33.34
C GLU A 56 8.54 -10.83 33.72
N LYS A 57 9.73 -10.62 33.13
CA LYS A 57 10.48 -9.35 33.28
C LYS A 57 9.73 -8.17 32.67
N LEU A 58 9.02 -8.38 31.55
CA LEU A 58 8.20 -7.34 30.91
C LEU A 58 7.16 -6.80 31.88
N SER A 59 6.42 -7.68 32.56
CA SER A 59 5.39 -7.26 33.53
C SER A 59 5.93 -6.46 34.73
N ALA A 60 7.20 -6.70 35.08
CA ALA A 60 7.86 -5.96 36.16
C ALA A 60 8.39 -4.58 35.71
N GLN A 61 8.56 -4.35 34.43
CA GLN A 61 9.08 -3.08 33.87
C GLN A 61 7.96 -2.11 33.49
N LEU A 62 6.78 -2.62 33.12
CA LEU A 62 5.69 -1.80 32.62
C LEU A 62 4.79 -1.25 33.75
N THR A 63 4.30 -0.03 33.54
CA THR A 63 3.32 0.60 34.47
C THR A 63 1.88 0.18 34.18
N CYS A 64 1.58 -0.34 32.98
CA CYS A 64 0.28 -0.85 32.56
C CYS A 64 0.08 -2.31 33.04
N GLN A 65 -1.18 -2.74 33.14
CA GLN A 65 -1.52 -4.12 33.47
C GLN A 65 -1.29 -5.03 32.25
N VAL A 66 -0.52 -6.11 32.44
CA VAL A 66 -0.25 -7.09 31.38
C VAL A 66 -1.22 -8.27 31.52
N HIS A 67 -1.89 -8.59 30.41
CA HIS A 67 -2.80 -9.72 30.28
C HIS A 67 -2.31 -10.65 29.17
N TYR A 68 -2.41 -11.96 29.40
CA TYR A 68 -2.11 -12.93 28.36
C TYR A 68 -3.38 -13.30 27.61
N TYR A 69 -3.39 -13.17 26.29
CA TYR A 69 -4.55 -13.45 25.46
C TYR A 69 -5.13 -14.85 25.71
N ALA A 70 -4.27 -15.88 25.78
CA ALA A 70 -4.68 -17.26 26.02
C ALA A 70 -5.42 -17.44 27.37
N GLU A 71 -5.02 -16.70 28.40
CA GLU A 71 -5.68 -16.74 29.73
C GLU A 71 -7.03 -16.01 29.69
N LEU A 72 -7.08 -14.85 28.99
CA LEU A 72 -8.33 -14.09 28.88
C LEU A 72 -9.43 -14.91 28.22
N ILE A 73 -9.13 -15.64 27.13
CA ILE A 73 -10.15 -16.42 26.42
C ILE A 73 -10.57 -17.70 27.14
N THR A 74 -9.76 -18.19 28.12
CA THR A 74 -10.08 -19.41 28.87
C THR A 74 -10.76 -19.12 30.20
N THR A 75 -10.52 -17.95 30.81
CA THR A 75 -11.01 -17.61 32.16
C THR A 75 -12.31 -16.83 32.13
N GLN A 76 -12.68 -16.23 31.03
CA GLN A 76 -13.92 -15.45 30.92
C GLN A 76 -15.13 -16.36 30.69
N ALA A 77 -16.21 -16.16 31.47
CA ALA A 77 -17.47 -16.81 31.18
C ALA A 77 -18.03 -16.34 29.86
N VAL A 78 -18.29 -17.28 28.95
CA VAL A 78 -18.85 -16.98 27.62
C VAL A 78 -20.35 -16.71 27.78
N GLY A 79 -20.75 -15.44 27.70
CA GLY A 79 -22.15 -15.04 27.57
C GLY A 79 -22.60 -14.94 26.11
N PRO A 80 -23.88 -14.69 25.82
CA PRO A 80 -24.30 -14.39 24.47
C PRO A 80 -23.62 -13.09 23.99
N LEU A 81 -23.24 -13.07 22.71
CA LEU A 81 -22.63 -11.89 22.08
C LEU A 81 -23.68 -10.77 21.96
N GLU A 82 -23.45 -9.66 22.62
CA GLU A 82 -24.26 -8.48 22.55
C GLU A 82 -23.56 -7.40 21.69
N PHE A 83 -24.25 -6.94 20.64
CA PHE A 83 -23.74 -5.88 19.78
C PHE A 83 -24.19 -4.51 20.25
N THR A 84 -23.23 -3.64 20.58
CA THR A 84 -23.52 -2.23 20.87
C THR A 84 -24.02 -1.53 19.61
N ARG A 85 -25.23 -0.97 19.68
CA ARG A 85 -25.79 -0.16 18.59
C ARG A 85 -25.21 1.25 18.65
N VAL A 86 -24.65 1.69 17.52
CA VAL A 86 -23.99 2.99 17.39
C VAL A 86 -24.59 3.79 16.23
N PRO A 87 -24.50 5.13 16.23
CA PRO A 87 -24.87 5.97 15.09
C PRO A 87 -24.04 5.64 13.86
N PHE A 88 -24.56 5.96 12.66
CA PHE A 88 -23.91 5.71 11.37
C PHE A 88 -22.46 6.26 11.30
N ASN A 89 -22.27 7.49 11.77
CA ASN A 89 -20.97 8.16 11.77
C ASN A 89 -20.14 7.91 13.05
N HIS A 90 -20.51 6.95 13.87
CA HIS A 90 -19.67 6.58 15.03
C HIS A 90 -18.29 6.15 14.57
N PRO A 91 -17.20 6.63 15.18
CA PRO A 91 -15.84 6.23 14.84
C PRO A 91 -15.67 4.70 14.90
N LEU A 92 -15.15 4.13 13.81
CA LEU A 92 -14.78 2.72 13.73
C LEU A 92 -13.27 2.57 13.81
N TYR A 93 -12.55 3.33 12.97
CA TYR A 93 -11.10 3.32 12.86
C TYR A 93 -10.54 4.73 13.01
N ILE A 94 -9.38 4.85 13.67
CA ILE A 94 -8.49 6.00 13.54
C ILE A 94 -7.25 5.48 12.83
N MET A 95 -7.09 5.85 11.56
CA MET A 95 -6.00 5.36 10.73
C MET A 95 -4.96 6.46 10.53
N TYR A 96 -3.72 6.04 10.41
CA TYR A 96 -2.59 6.95 10.23
C TYR A 96 -2.11 6.88 8.79
N SER A 97 -2.07 8.02 8.09
CA SER A 97 -1.41 8.08 6.81
C SER A 97 0.06 8.44 7.02
N SER A 98 0.94 7.68 6.40
CA SER A 98 2.36 8.03 6.34
C SER A 98 2.54 9.24 5.40
N GLY A 99 2.31 10.44 5.92
CA GLY A 99 2.62 11.66 5.17
C GLY A 99 4.13 11.75 4.95
N THR A 100 4.54 11.88 3.69
CA THR A 100 5.96 12.07 3.32
C THR A 100 6.47 13.46 3.71
N THR A 101 5.59 14.37 4.17
CA THR A 101 5.90 15.79 4.38
C THR A 101 5.56 16.34 5.76
N GLY A 102 5.19 15.51 6.76
CA GLY A 102 4.84 16.03 8.10
C GLY A 102 4.31 14.97 9.06
N THR A 103 3.76 15.42 10.18
CA THR A 103 3.11 14.55 11.16
C THR A 103 1.98 13.74 10.49
N PRO A 104 1.90 12.42 10.72
CA PRO A 104 0.86 11.59 10.15
C PRO A 104 -0.55 12.13 10.41
N LYS A 105 -1.42 12.12 9.38
CA LYS A 105 -2.83 12.44 9.57
C LYS A 105 -3.48 11.34 10.40
N CYS A 106 -4.23 11.70 11.44
CA CYS A 106 -5.03 10.77 12.24
C CYS A 106 -6.46 10.80 11.70
N ILE A 107 -6.78 9.93 10.76
CA ILE A 107 -8.01 9.95 9.98
C ILE A 107 -9.08 9.13 10.70
N VAL A 108 -10.22 9.74 11.00
CA VAL A 108 -11.33 9.08 11.69
C VAL A 108 -12.35 8.58 10.66
N HIS A 109 -12.50 7.26 10.56
CA HIS A 109 -13.46 6.62 9.67
C HIS A 109 -14.71 6.17 10.43
N GLY A 110 -15.89 6.43 9.85
CA GLY A 110 -17.17 6.09 10.42
C GLY A 110 -17.60 4.64 10.15
N THR A 111 -18.39 4.08 11.07
CA THR A 111 -18.82 2.67 11.05
C THR A 111 -19.68 2.34 9.82
N GLY A 112 -20.76 3.08 9.61
CA GLY A 112 -21.73 2.76 8.57
C GLY A 112 -21.18 2.99 7.17
N GLY A 113 -20.50 4.11 6.96
CA GLY A 113 -19.91 4.47 5.66
C GLY A 113 -18.84 3.49 5.22
N THR A 114 -17.93 3.11 6.13
CA THR A 114 -16.89 2.10 5.85
C THR A 114 -17.49 0.76 5.45
N LEU A 115 -18.48 0.28 6.22
CA LEU A 115 -19.11 -1.02 5.96
C LEU A 115 -19.82 -1.05 4.60
N ILE A 116 -20.62 -0.02 4.29
CA ILE A 116 -21.33 0.06 3.00
C ILE A 116 -20.33 0.09 1.83
N GLN A 117 -19.28 0.88 1.97
CA GLN A 117 -18.25 1.00 0.94
C GLN A 117 -17.54 -0.33 0.69
N HIS A 118 -17.11 -1.03 1.74
CA HIS A 118 -16.47 -2.32 1.60
C HIS A 118 -17.40 -3.40 1.06
N LEU A 119 -18.66 -3.45 1.51
CA LEU A 119 -19.65 -4.38 0.98
C LEU A 119 -19.87 -4.19 -0.52
N LYS A 120 -19.98 -2.93 -0.98
CA LYS A 120 -20.10 -2.58 -2.39
C LYS A 120 -18.88 -3.10 -3.18
N GLU A 121 -17.69 -2.91 -2.66
CA GLU A 121 -16.46 -3.38 -3.30
C GLU A 121 -16.35 -4.91 -3.32
N HIS A 122 -16.58 -5.57 -2.19
CA HIS A 122 -16.54 -7.03 -2.12
C HIS A 122 -17.57 -7.68 -3.04
N GLN A 123 -18.84 -7.26 -2.94
CA GLN A 123 -19.93 -7.98 -3.59
C GLN A 123 -20.11 -7.61 -5.07
N LEU A 124 -19.87 -6.35 -5.45
CA LEU A 124 -20.17 -5.87 -6.79
C LEU A 124 -18.93 -5.73 -7.68
N HIS A 125 -17.76 -5.45 -7.10
CA HIS A 125 -16.53 -5.25 -7.87
C HIS A 125 -15.60 -6.48 -7.86
N VAL A 126 -15.56 -7.20 -6.73
CA VAL A 126 -14.74 -8.41 -6.58
C VAL A 126 -15.56 -9.67 -6.78
N ASP A 127 -16.90 -9.56 -6.74
CA ASP A 127 -17.85 -10.65 -6.86
C ASP A 127 -17.68 -11.71 -5.76
N VAL A 128 -17.40 -11.27 -4.52
CA VAL A 128 -17.33 -12.16 -3.34
C VAL A 128 -18.68 -12.79 -3.07
N LYS A 129 -18.71 -14.11 -2.95
CA LYS A 129 -19.88 -14.92 -2.61
C LYS A 129 -19.76 -15.48 -1.20
N PRO A 130 -20.90 -15.76 -0.52
CA PRO A 130 -20.86 -16.51 0.72
C PRO A 130 -20.12 -17.84 0.56
N GLY A 131 -19.18 -18.11 1.45
CA GLY A 131 -18.35 -19.31 1.41
C GLY A 131 -17.06 -19.18 0.58
N ASP A 132 -16.87 -18.09 -0.18
CA ASP A 132 -15.61 -17.84 -0.88
C ASP A 132 -14.44 -17.72 0.11
N ARG A 133 -13.31 -18.21 -0.30
CA ARG A 133 -12.03 -18.11 0.43
C ARG A 133 -11.28 -16.87 -0.07
N LEU A 134 -11.28 -15.84 0.76
CA LEU A 134 -10.71 -14.53 0.48
C LEU A 134 -9.37 -14.39 1.19
N PHE A 135 -8.34 -14.09 0.43
CA PHE A 135 -7.00 -13.82 0.92
C PHE A 135 -6.51 -12.46 0.44
N TYR A 136 -5.86 -11.72 1.30
CA TYR A 136 -5.04 -10.56 0.93
C TYR A 136 -3.73 -10.60 1.69
N PHE A 137 -2.59 -10.58 0.99
CA PHE A 137 -1.30 -10.47 1.64
C PHE A 137 -1.14 -9.07 2.24
N THR A 138 -1.33 -8.95 3.52
CA THR A 138 -1.33 -7.68 4.26
C THR A 138 -0.85 -7.88 5.68
N THR A 139 -0.45 -6.78 6.34
CA THR A 139 -0.23 -6.73 7.78
C THR A 139 -1.35 -5.95 8.45
N CYS A 140 -1.51 -6.07 9.78
CA CYS A 140 -2.47 -5.27 10.54
C CYS A 140 -2.20 -3.76 10.47
N GLY A 141 -0.98 -3.35 10.10
CA GLY A 141 -0.59 -1.94 9.92
C GLY A 141 -0.90 -1.36 8.54
N TRP A 142 -1.41 -2.15 7.61
CA TRP A 142 -1.79 -1.68 6.29
C TRP A 142 -3.32 -1.64 6.15
N MET A 143 -3.86 -0.60 5.47
CA MET A 143 -5.31 -0.40 5.29
C MET A 143 -6.03 -1.62 4.68
N MET A 144 -5.33 -2.43 3.88
CA MET A 144 -5.92 -3.64 3.29
C MET A 144 -6.34 -4.68 4.31
N TRP A 145 -5.80 -4.65 5.55
CA TRP A 145 -6.33 -5.45 6.66
C TRP A 145 -7.78 -5.08 7.00
N ASN A 146 -8.08 -3.78 7.08
CA ASN A 146 -9.43 -3.30 7.37
C ASN A 146 -10.41 -3.73 6.29
N TRP A 147 -9.98 -3.67 5.04
CA TRP A 147 -10.76 -4.14 3.89
C TRP A 147 -10.97 -5.67 3.93
N LEU A 148 -9.91 -6.44 4.18
CA LEU A 148 -9.96 -7.91 4.27
C LEU A 148 -10.94 -8.37 5.35
N VAL A 149 -10.85 -7.82 6.58
CA VAL A 149 -11.72 -8.18 7.71
C VAL A 149 -13.20 -7.92 7.38
N SER A 150 -13.51 -6.88 6.65
CA SER A 150 -14.88 -6.58 6.21
C SER A 150 -15.46 -7.63 5.26
N GLY A 151 -14.63 -8.49 4.65
CA GLY A 151 -15.06 -9.64 3.84
C GLY A 151 -15.96 -10.63 4.61
N LEU A 152 -15.83 -10.68 5.94
CA LEU A 152 -16.72 -11.47 6.81
C LEU A 152 -18.20 -11.05 6.65
N ALA A 153 -18.46 -9.75 6.43
CA ALA A 153 -19.83 -9.25 6.21
C ALA A 153 -20.43 -9.68 4.87
N SER A 154 -19.59 -10.14 3.92
CA SER A 154 -20.02 -10.76 2.66
C SER A 154 -20.14 -12.28 2.75
N GLY A 155 -19.94 -12.86 3.94
CA GLY A 155 -20.01 -14.30 4.18
C GLY A 155 -18.77 -15.07 3.69
N ALA A 156 -17.66 -14.37 3.41
CA ALA A 156 -16.41 -15.01 3.00
C ALA A 156 -15.71 -15.68 4.19
N THR A 157 -14.93 -16.71 3.89
CA THR A 157 -13.91 -17.27 4.79
C THR A 157 -12.60 -16.54 4.54
N LEU A 158 -12.06 -15.88 5.57
CA LEU A 158 -10.76 -15.21 5.44
C LEU A 158 -9.63 -16.19 5.64
N ILE A 159 -8.70 -16.22 4.71
CA ILE A 159 -7.44 -16.95 4.83
C ILE A 159 -6.40 -15.97 5.35
N LEU A 160 -5.79 -16.28 6.49
CA LEU A 160 -4.77 -15.46 7.13
C LEU A 160 -3.41 -16.14 7.01
N TYR A 161 -2.39 -15.37 6.71
CA TYR A 161 -1.03 -15.85 6.56
C TYR A 161 -0.07 -14.99 7.37
N ASP A 162 0.70 -15.62 8.23
CA ASP A 162 1.79 -15.01 8.98
C ASP A 162 3.13 -15.52 8.45
N GLY A 163 3.91 -14.64 7.87
CA GLY A 163 5.21 -14.98 7.30
C GLY A 163 5.57 -14.16 6.06
N SER A 164 6.70 -14.52 5.48
CA SER A 164 7.19 -13.91 4.23
C SER A 164 6.48 -14.50 3.01
N PRO A 165 6.12 -13.70 2.00
CA PRO A 165 5.46 -14.18 0.80
C PRO A 165 6.38 -15.01 -0.11
N THR A 166 7.70 -14.96 0.12
CA THR A 166 8.73 -15.56 -0.74
C THR A 166 9.71 -16.45 0.02
N PHE A 167 9.42 -16.79 1.27
CA PHE A 167 10.26 -17.67 2.08
C PHE A 167 9.45 -18.88 2.59
N PRO A 168 10.03 -20.10 2.60
CA PRO A 168 11.40 -20.45 2.15
C PRO A 168 11.59 -20.43 0.62
N GLU A 169 10.50 -20.50 -0.16
CA GLU A 169 10.53 -20.57 -1.62
C GLU A 169 9.66 -19.46 -2.23
N PRO A 170 10.03 -18.91 -3.40
CA PRO A 170 9.30 -17.80 -4.03
C PRO A 170 7.82 -18.10 -4.33
N GLN A 171 7.46 -19.37 -4.54
CA GLN A 171 6.09 -19.81 -4.85
C GLN A 171 5.18 -19.96 -3.62
N ARG A 172 5.64 -19.61 -2.42
CA ARG A 172 4.92 -19.89 -1.17
C ARG A 172 3.45 -19.44 -1.16
N LEU A 173 3.12 -18.29 -1.75
CA LEU A 173 1.72 -17.87 -1.82
C LEU A 173 0.92 -18.63 -2.88
N TRP A 174 1.55 -19.14 -3.92
CA TRP A 174 0.90 -20.01 -4.90
C TRP A 174 0.58 -21.38 -4.29
N ASP A 175 1.49 -21.93 -3.46
CA ASP A 175 1.22 -23.13 -2.66
C ASP A 175 -0.01 -22.94 -1.76
N LEU A 176 -0.14 -21.75 -1.15
CA LEU A 176 -1.29 -21.42 -0.31
C LEU A 176 -2.60 -21.34 -1.13
N ILE A 177 -2.56 -20.75 -2.33
CA ILE A 177 -3.73 -20.68 -3.21
C ILE A 177 -4.22 -22.09 -3.56
N ASP A 178 -3.30 -22.98 -3.94
CA ASP A 178 -3.60 -24.37 -4.28
C ASP A 178 -4.14 -25.14 -3.06
N SER A 179 -3.39 -25.18 -1.96
CA SER A 179 -3.75 -25.96 -0.78
C SER A 179 -5.04 -25.49 -0.10
N GLU A 180 -5.26 -24.19 -0.06
CA GLU A 180 -6.45 -23.59 0.55
C GLU A 180 -7.58 -23.31 -0.44
N GLN A 181 -7.42 -23.63 -1.71
CA GLN A 181 -8.42 -23.42 -2.76
C GLN A 181 -8.97 -21.98 -2.74
N ILE A 182 -8.07 -20.99 -2.72
CA ILE A 182 -8.40 -19.58 -2.62
C ILE A 182 -9.14 -19.12 -3.87
N ASN A 183 -10.27 -18.43 -3.70
CA ASN A 183 -11.08 -17.89 -4.79
C ASN A 183 -10.63 -16.49 -5.19
N ILE A 184 -10.22 -15.68 -4.21
CA ILE A 184 -9.83 -14.27 -4.39
C ILE A 184 -8.48 -14.07 -3.72
N PHE A 185 -7.49 -13.71 -4.51
CA PHE A 185 -6.11 -13.51 -4.08
C PHE A 185 -5.70 -12.05 -4.23
N GLY A 186 -5.42 -11.38 -3.12
CA GLY A 186 -4.93 -10.00 -3.09
C GLY A 186 -3.45 -9.90 -2.74
N THR A 187 -2.73 -9.06 -3.46
CA THR A 187 -1.30 -8.83 -3.26
C THR A 187 -0.88 -7.42 -3.73
N SER A 188 0.42 -7.14 -3.71
CA SER A 188 0.98 -5.90 -4.27
C SER A 188 1.45 -6.07 -5.72
N ALA A 189 1.47 -4.97 -6.48
CA ALA A 189 2.05 -4.95 -7.83
C ALA A 189 3.51 -5.41 -7.82
N LYS A 190 4.27 -5.04 -6.78
CA LYS A 190 5.67 -5.46 -6.63
C LYS A 190 5.83 -6.98 -6.50
N TYR A 191 4.91 -7.67 -5.79
CA TYR A 191 4.96 -9.13 -5.70
C TYR A 191 4.77 -9.76 -7.07
N ILE A 192 3.77 -9.32 -7.83
CA ILE A 192 3.49 -9.83 -9.19
C ILE A 192 4.72 -9.63 -10.09
N ALA A 193 5.27 -8.42 -10.14
CA ALA A 193 6.47 -8.13 -10.93
C ALA A 193 7.69 -8.96 -10.50
N SER A 194 7.82 -9.25 -9.20
CA SER A 194 8.90 -10.11 -8.70
C SER A 194 8.75 -11.56 -9.14
N MET A 195 7.52 -12.08 -9.20
CA MET A 195 7.26 -13.44 -9.67
C MET A 195 7.58 -13.59 -11.17
N ASP A 196 7.21 -12.59 -11.99
CA ASP A 196 7.58 -12.56 -13.41
C ASP A 196 9.11 -12.55 -13.60
N LYS A 197 9.82 -11.67 -12.90
CA LYS A 197 11.30 -11.58 -12.94
C LYS A 197 12.00 -12.87 -12.51
N LEU A 198 11.43 -13.60 -11.56
CA LEU A 198 11.94 -14.91 -11.11
C LEU A 198 11.55 -16.05 -12.06
N GLY A 199 10.76 -15.78 -13.10
CA GLY A 199 10.30 -16.79 -14.05
C GLY A 199 9.36 -17.83 -13.44
N ILE A 200 8.67 -17.49 -12.35
CA ILE A 200 7.71 -18.37 -11.68
C ILE A 200 6.44 -18.50 -12.55
N LYS A 201 6.03 -19.73 -12.83
CA LYS A 201 4.88 -20.04 -13.71
C LYS A 201 3.86 -20.91 -12.97
N PRO A 202 3.02 -20.35 -12.12
CA PRO A 202 2.12 -21.11 -11.25
C PRO A 202 1.19 -22.03 -12.03
N ARG A 203 0.72 -21.63 -13.22
CA ARG A 203 -0.15 -22.46 -14.08
C ARG A 203 0.43 -23.83 -14.43
N LEU A 204 1.74 -24.01 -14.35
CA LEU A 204 2.42 -25.26 -14.71
C LEU A 204 2.63 -26.17 -13.50
N SER A 205 2.49 -25.67 -12.28
CA SER A 205 2.89 -26.35 -11.04
C SER A 205 1.80 -26.41 -9.97
N HIS A 206 0.72 -25.62 -10.08
CA HIS A 206 -0.32 -25.49 -9.06
C HIS A 206 -1.71 -25.67 -9.65
N ASP A 207 -2.66 -26.18 -8.85
CA ASP A 207 -4.07 -26.16 -9.19
C ASP A 207 -4.68 -24.80 -8.84
N LEU A 208 -4.90 -23.97 -9.85
CA LEU A 208 -5.50 -22.65 -9.74
C LEU A 208 -6.98 -22.65 -10.18
N GLY A 209 -7.63 -23.84 -10.23
CA GLY A 209 -9.02 -23.96 -10.65
C GLY A 209 -9.98 -23.10 -9.84
N SER A 210 -9.76 -23.00 -8.53
CA SER A 210 -10.58 -22.19 -7.61
C SER A 210 -10.41 -20.67 -7.77
N LEU A 211 -9.25 -20.21 -8.27
CA LEU A 211 -8.89 -18.78 -8.35
C LEU A 211 -9.73 -18.08 -9.44
N ARG A 212 -10.52 -17.08 -9.05
CA ARG A 212 -11.37 -16.29 -9.96
C ARG A 212 -10.91 -14.86 -10.10
N THR A 213 -10.30 -14.29 -9.06
CA THR A 213 -9.92 -12.89 -9.04
C THR A 213 -8.54 -12.71 -8.40
N VAL A 214 -7.69 -11.94 -9.05
CA VAL A 214 -6.44 -11.43 -8.49
C VAL A 214 -6.56 -9.92 -8.30
N LEU A 215 -6.27 -9.43 -7.10
CA LEU A 215 -6.31 -8.02 -6.73
C LEU A 215 -4.89 -7.50 -6.57
N SER A 216 -4.59 -6.35 -7.13
CA SER A 216 -3.27 -5.71 -7.04
C SER A 216 -3.38 -4.25 -6.63
N THR A 217 -2.63 -3.84 -5.60
CA THR A 217 -2.54 -2.42 -5.17
C THR A 217 -1.18 -2.10 -4.55
N GLY A 218 -1.03 -0.88 -4.05
CA GLY A 218 0.19 -0.37 -3.41
C GLY A 218 1.08 0.45 -4.35
N SER A 219 1.09 0.12 -5.63
CA SER A 219 1.68 0.89 -6.73
C SER A 219 0.93 0.56 -8.03
N PRO A 220 1.08 1.38 -9.09
CA PRO A 220 0.53 1.03 -10.40
C PRO A 220 1.06 -0.32 -10.88
N LEU A 221 0.17 -1.15 -11.43
CA LEU A 221 0.54 -2.41 -12.05
C LEU A 221 1.03 -2.15 -13.48
N SER A 222 2.20 -2.67 -13.85
CA SER A 222 2.76 -2.47 -15.20
C SER A 222 2.07 -3.37 -16.23
N ASP A 223 2.11 -2.98 -17.50
CA ASP A 223 1.52 -3.73 -18.60
C ASP A 223 2.09 -5.16 -18.68
N GLU A 224 3.41 -5.30 -18.45
CA GLU A 224 4.09 -6.60 -18.40
C GLU A 224 3.51 -7.51 -17.32
N SER A 225 3.17 -6.94 -16.16
CA SER A 225 2.56 -7.69 -15.05
C SER A 225 1.16 -8.19 -15.42
N PHE A 226 0.37 -7.42 -16.19
CA PHE A 226 -0.90 -7.92 -16.74
C PHE A 226 -0.66 -9.11 -17.68
N HIS A 227 0.28 -8.98 -18.62
CA HIS A 227 0.62 -10.06 -19.55
C HIS A 227 1.18 -11.30 -18.83
N TYR A 228 2.01 -11.13 -17.80
CA TYR A 228 2.50 -12.23 -16.97
C TYR A 228 1.36 -12.99 -16.33
N VAL A 229 0.42 -12.29 -15.68
CA VAL A 229 -0.69 -12.93 -14.96
C VAL A 229 -1.53 -13.77 -15.90
N TYR A 230 -1.92 -13.28 -17.07
CA TYR A 230 -2.71 -14.03 -18.04
C TYR A 230 -1.94 -15.15 -18.76
N ARG A 231 -0.63 -14.97 -18.94
CA ARG A 231 0.23 -15.96 -19.61
C ARG A 231 0.66 -17.08 -18.65
N ASP A 232 1.10 -16.75 -17.44
CA ASP A 232 1.83 -17.66 -16.56
C ASP A 232 1.08 -18.02 -15.28
N VAL A 233 0.01 -17.30 -14.90
CA VAL A 233 -0.85 -17.63 -13.75
C VAL A 233 -2.14 -18.29 -14.22
N LYS A 234 -3.09 -17.57 -14.79
CA LYS A 234 -4.36 -18.10 -15.25
C LYS A 234 -5.00 -17.18 -16.28
N GLU A 235 -5.48 -17.77 -17.38
CA GLU A 235 -6.11 -17.03 -18.48
C GLU A 235 -7.56 -16.64 -18.17
N ASP A 236 -8.31 -17.51 -17.51
CA ASP A 236 -9.73 -17.31 -17.18
C ASP A 236 -9.91 -16.80 -15.75
N MET A 237 -9.69 -15.51 -15.55
CA MET A 237 -9.93 -14.82 -14.27
C MET A 237 -9.97 -13.30 -14.44
N CYS A 238 -10.45 -12.58 -13.43
CA CYS A 238 -10.39 -11.12 -13.38
C CYS A 238 -9.11 -10.65 -12.68
N LEU A 239 -8.25 -9.90 -13.39
CA LEU A 239 -7.14 -9.17 -12.78
C LEU A 239 -7.58 -7.74 -12.49
N SER A 240 -7.75 -7.41 -11.23
CA SER A 240 -8.21 -6.12 -10.76
C SER A 240 -7.05 -5.31 -10.19
N SER A 241 -6.57 -4.33 -10.94
CA SER A 241 -5.71 -3.28 -10.40
C SER A 241 -6.56 -2.28 -9.61
N ILE A 242 -6.09 -1.83 -8.45
CA ILE A 242 -6.85 -1.03 -7.49
C ILE A 242 -6.06 0.22 -7.11
N SER A 243 -6.71 1.38 -7.17
CA SER A 243 -6.17 2.64 -6.67
C SER A 243 -7.09 3.30 -5.66
N GLY A 244 -6.54 3.63 -4.51
CA GLY A 244 -7.22 4.28 -3.41
C GLY A 244 -6.25 4.58 -2.28
N GLY A 245 -6.74 4.69 -1.05
CA GLY A 245 -5.84 5.02 0.05
C GLY A 245 -6.44 4.90 1.43
N THR A 246 -5.55 5.01 2.41
CA THR A 246 -5.89 5.11 3.83
C THR A 246 -6.84 6.27 4.10
N ASP A 247 -6.73 7.34 3.31
CA ASP A 247 -7.52 8.56 3.45
C ASP A 247 -9.02 8.30 3.29
N ILE A 248 -9.41 7.32 2.50
CA ILE A 248 -10.82 6.95 2.28
C ILE A 248 -11.14 5.54 2.78
N VAL A 249 -10.18 4.81 3.30
CA VAL A 249 -10.24 3.37 3.69
C VAL A 249 -10.85 2.49 2.59
N SER A 250 -10.59 2.83 1.35
CA SER A 250 -11.28 2.34 0.15
C SER A 250 -10.45 2.62 -1.10
N CYS A 251 -11.11 2.51 -2.28
CA CYS A 251 -10.54 2.84 -3.59
C CYS A 251 -11.47 3.72 -4.41
N PHE A 252 -10.86 4.56 -5.27
CA PHE A 252 -11.57 5.35 -6.27
C PHE A 252 -11.80 4.57 -7.56
N ALA A 253 -10.84 3.72 -7.93
CA ALA A 253 -10.91 2.90 -9.13
C ALA A 253 -10.44 1.48 -8.84
N LEU A 254 -11.09 0.51 -9.46
CA LEU A 254 -10.88 -0.91 -9.22
C LEU A 254 -11.45 -1.77 -10.35
N GLY A 255 -11.43 -3.09 -10.15
CA GLY A 255 -11.94 -4.06 -11.11
C GLY A 255 -13.46 -4.08 -11.21
N ASN A 256 -13.92 -4.73 -12.27
CA ASN A 256 -15.33 -5.05 -12.50
C ASN A 256 -15.40 -6.40 -13.24
N PRO A 257 -16.06 -7.43 -12.68
CA PRO A 257 -16.10 -8.75 -13.28
C PRO A 257 -16.90 -8.82 -14.61
N THR A 258 -17.63 -7.77 -14.94
CA THR A 258 -18.46 -7.69 -16.16
C THR A 258 -17.83 -6.89 -17.30
N LEU A 259 -16.67 -6.27 -17.05
CA LEU A 259 -15.95 -5.46 -18.03
C LEU A 259 -14.65 -6.16 -18.49
N PRO A 260 -14.17 -5.87 -19.70
CA PRO A 260 -12.86 -6.34 -20.14
C PRO A 260 -11.75 -5.72 -19.29
N VAL A 261 -10.63 -6.43 -19.19
CA VAL A 261 -9.39 -5.94 -18.55
C VAL A 261 -8.44 -5.46 -19.64
N TYR A 262 -8.06 -4.20 -19.58
CA TYR A 262 -7.05 -3.60 -20.46
C TYR A 262 -5.72 -3.50 -19.69
N ALA A 263 -4.63 -3.92 -20.32
CA ALA A 263 -3.31 -3.84 -19.71
C ALA A 263 -2.94 -2.38 -19.36
N GLY A 264 -2.42 -2.16 -18.15
CA GLY A 264 -2.05 -0.82 -17.68
C GLY A 264 -3.20 0.03 -17.13
N GLU A 265 -4.46 -0.40 -17.25
CA GLU A 265 -5.62 0.35 -16.78
C GLU A 265 -6.25 -0.24 -15.50
N LEU A 266 -6.78 0.64 -14.66
CA LEU A 266 -7.79 0.28 -13.69
C LEU A 266 -9.14 0.27 -14.42
N GLN A 267 -9.92 -0.81 -14.32
CA GLN A 267 -11.06 -1.05 -15.21
C GLN A 267 -12.12 0.04 -15.17
N CYS A 268 -12.44 0.59 -14.00
CA CYS A 268 -13.48 1.62 -13.87
C CYS A 268 -13.40 2.37 -12.54
N ALA A 269 -14.12 3.50 -12.47
CA ALA A 269 -14.45 4.14 -11.21
C ALA A 269 -15.30 3.21 -10.33
N GLY A 270 -15.12 3.27 -9.01
CA GLY A 270 -15.93 2.53 -8.05
C GLY A 270 -17.39 2.96 -8.11
N LEU A 271 -18.32 2.02 -8.01
CA LEU A 271 -19.75 2.34 -7.92
C LEU A 271 -20.03 3.32 -6.77
N GLY A 272 -20.81 4.37 -7.03
CA GLY A 272 -21.07 5.44 -6.07
C GLY A 272 -19.92 6.40 -5.83
N MET A 273 -18.85 6.31 -6.61
CA MET A 273 -17.70 7.23 -6.61
C MET A 273 -17.77 8.08 -7.90
N ASP A 274 -18.03 9.37 -7.75
CA ASP A 274 -18.09 10.33 -8.88
C ASP A 274 -16.67 10.81 -9.23
N VAL A 275 -15.85 9.85 -9.67
CA VAL A 275 -14.44 10.07 -9.99
C VAL A 275 -14.30 10.80 -11.31
N ASP A 276 -13.38 11.78 -11.33
CA ASP A 276 -13.02 12.52 -12.53
C ASP A 276 -11.54 12.91 -12.51
N VAL A 277 -11.05 13.47 -13.60
CA VAL A 277 -9.71 14.02 -13.72
C VAL A 277 -9.85 15.49 -14.13
N PHE A 278 -9.26 16.38 -13.33
CA PHE A 278 -9.37 17.83 -13.54
C PHE A 278 -8.04 18.47 -13.93
N ASP A 279 -8.15 19.51 -14.76
CA ASP A 279 -7.08 20.48 -14.93
C ASP A 279 -7.03 21.50 -13.76
N GLU A 280 -6.16 22.50 -13.87
CA GLU A 280 -6.04 23.57 -12.86
C GLU A 280 -7.24 24.53 -12.82
N ASN A 281 -8.06 24.57 -13.88
CA ASN A 281 -9.26 25.39 -13.99
C ASN A 281 -10.52 24.65 -13.58
N GLN A 282 -10.41 23.42 -13.04
CA GLN A 282 -11.53 22.53 -12.67
C GLN A 282 -12.32 22.01 -13.88
N GLU A 283 -11.72 22.02 -15.07
CA GLU A 283 -12.31 21.43 -16.25
C GLU A 283 -12.02 19.92 -16.32
N SER A 284 -13.04 19.14 -16.68
CA SER A 284 -12.93 17.69 -16.79
C SER A 284 -12.06 17.30 -18.01
N LEU A 285 -11.07 16.46 -17.78
CA LEU A 285 -10.16 15.97 -18.79
C LEU A 285 -10.52 14.55 -19.23
N ARG A 286 -10.31 14.24 -20.52
CA ARG A 286 -10.41 12.91 -21.10
C ARG A 286 -9.19 12.66 -21.97
N GLN A 287 -8.53 11.48 -21.81
CA GLN A 287 -7.30 11.13 -22.51
C GLN A 287 -6.18 12.18 -22.30
N GLN A 288 -6.24 12.85 -21.18
CA GLN A 288 -5.27 13.85 -20.73
C GLN A 288 -5.05 13.69 -19.23
N LYS A 289 -3.85 14.01 -18.81
CA LYS A 289 -3.40 13.88 -17.42
C LYS A 289 -3.81 15.09 -16.58
N GLY A 290 -4.28 14.83 -15.38
CA GLY A 290 -4.68 15.84 -14.43
C GLY A 290 -4.76 15.32 -13.00
N GLU A 291 -5.41 16.07 -12.13
CA GLU A 291 -5.64 15.72 -10.74
C GLU A 291 -6.82 14.77 -10.61
N LEU A 292 -6.62 13.66 -9.89
CA LEU A 292 -7.70 12.74 -9.53
C LEU A 292 -8.63 13.39 -8.50
N VAL A 293 -9.88 13.50 -8.84
CA VAL A 293 -10.91 14.10 -7.97
C VAL A 293 -12.10 13.18 -7.79
N CYS A 294 -12.83 13.37 -6.68
CA CYS A 294 -14.18 12.84 -6.51
C CYS A 294 -15.14 14.00 -6.28
N LYS A 295 -16.07 14.20 -7.24
CA LYS A 295 -16.93 15.39 -7.29
C LYS A 295 -18.07 15.36 -6.29
N SER A 296 -18.53 14.17 -5.92
CA SER A 296 -19.66 13.96 -5.03
C SER A 296 -19.23 13.27 -3.73
N PRO A 297 -19.91 13.50 -2.61
CA PRO A 297 -19.69 12.75 -1.38
C PRO A 297 -19.87 11.25 -1.59
N PHE A 298 -19.07 10.46 -0.88
CA PHE A 298 -19.11 9.00 -0.93
C PHE A 298 -19.18 8.40 0.48
N PRO A 299 -19.65 7.15 0.66
CA PRO A 299 -19.97 6.60 1.97
C PRO A 299 -18.79 6.58 2.94
N SER A 300 -17.59 6.29 2.47
CA SER A 300 -16.39 6.17 3.32
C SER A 300 -15.58 7.47 3.44
N MET A 301 -16.16 8.63 3.09
CA MET A 301 -15.53 9.90 3.45
C MET A 301 -15.24 9.90 4.96
N PRO A 302 -14.02 10.30 5.39
CA PRO A 302 -13.71 10.41 6.81
C PRO A 302 -14.70 11.30 7.55
N VAL A 303 -14.99 10.95 8.78
CA VAL A 303 -15.77 11.81 9.69
C VAL A 303 -15.01 13.10 10.03
N GLY A 304 -13.70 13.04 9.97
CA GLY A 304 -12.78 14.15 10.22
C GLY A 304 -11.39 13.66 10.61
N PHE A 305 -10.55 14.57 11.08
CA PHE A 305 -9.27 14.20 11.67
C PHE A 305 -9.33 14.28 13.20
N TRP A 306 -8.62 13.41 13.86
CA TRP A 306 -8.50 13.44 15.31
C TRP A 306 -7.84 14.76 15.76
N ASN A 307 -8.42 15.43 16.77
CA ASN A 307 -7.98 16.73 17.29
C ASN A 307 -8.03 17.90 16.27
N ASP A 308 -8.83 17.79 15.22
CA ASP A 308 -9.13 18.87 14.27
C ASP A 308 -10.47 19.52 14.60
N LYS A 309 -10.52 20.30 15.67
CA LYS A 309 -11.77 20.82 16.26
C LYS A 309 -12.61 21.69 15.32
N ASN A 310 -11.97 22.40 14.40
CA ASN A 310 -12.63 23.30 13.43
C ASN A 310 -12.67 22.71 12.00
N GLY A 311 -12.14 21.51 11.79
CA GLY A 311 -12.12 20.85 10.50
C GLY A 311 -11.16 21.46 9.48
N SER A 312 -10.30 22.42 9.90
CA SER A 312 -9.41 23.11 8.97
C SER A 312 -8.38 22.20 8.34
N LYS A 313 -7.75 21.30 9.12
CA LYS A 313 -6.76 20.35 8.58
C LYS A 313 -7.37 19.38 7.59
N TYR A 314 -8.59 18.93 7.87
CA TYR A 314 -9.35 18.06 6.97
C TYR A 314 -9.71 18.78 5.67
N HIS A 315 -10.21 20.02 5.78
CA HIS A 315 -10.51 20.88 4.63
C HIS A 315 -9.27 21.12 3.77
N ASP A 316 -8.16 21.54 4.40
CA ASP A 316 -6.92 21.86 3.71
C ASP A 316 -6.31 20.63 3.00
N ALA A 317 -6.50 19.44 3.57
CA ALA A 317 -5.98 18.22 2.99
C ALA A 317 -6.68 17.79 1.69
N TYR A 318 -7.98 18.09 1.53
CA TYR A 318 -8.76 17.52 0.44
C TYR A 318 -9.59 18.53 -0.36
N PHE A 319 -9.89 19.72 0.16
CA PHE A 319 -10.80 20.68 -0.44
C PHE A 319 -10.20 22.06 -0.69
N ALA A 320 -8.94 22.30 -0.29
CA ALA A 320 -8.29 23.59 -0.51
C ALA A 320 -7.99 23.85 -1.99
N ARG A 321 -7.72 22.79 -2.77
CA ARG A 321 -7.38 22.91 -4.18
C ARG A 321 -8.59 23.24 -5.04
N PHE A 322 -9.68 22.51 -4.82
CA PHE A 322 -10.95 22.69 -5.54
C PHE A 322 -12.10 22.79 -4.55
N ALA A 323 -12.83 23.89 -4.58
CA ALA A 323 -13.88 24.15 -3.60
C ALA A 323 -14.99 23.07 -3.64
N ASN A 324 -15.22 22.42 -2.49
CA ASN A 324 -16.19 21.35 -2.30
C ASN A 324 -15.97 20.09 -3.15
N ILE A 325 -14.78 19.90 -3.72
CA ILE A 325 -14.42 18.73 -4.50
C ILE A 325 -13.22 18.07 -3.85
N TRP A 326 -13.31 16.75 -3.61
CA TRP A 326 -12.22 15.98 -3.04
C TRP A 326 -11.07 15.85 -4.04
N ALA A 327 -9.94 16.47 -3.76
CA ALA A 327 -8.69 16.29 -4.49
C ALA A 327 -7.82 15.27 -3.74
N HIS A 328 -7.50 14.14 -4.40
CA HIS A 328 -6.81 13.04 -3.71
C HIS A 328 -5.31 13.20 -3.65
N GLY A 329 -4.75 13.98 -4.56
CA GLY A 329 -3.31 14.15 -4.69
C GLY A 329 -2.65 13.05 -5.52
N ASP A 330 -3.40 12.42 -6.42
CA ASP A 330 -2.89 11.51 -7.45
C ASP A 330 -3.00 12.16 -8.83
N PHE A 331 -1.97 11.98 -9.65
CA PHE A 331 -1.94 12.42 -11.05
C PHE A 331 -2.40 11.27 -11.93
N ALA A 332 -3.53 11.46 -12.59
CA ALA A 332 -4.24 10.40 -13.28
C ALA A 332 -4.73 10.81 -14.66
N GLU A 333 -5.20 9.85 -15.43
CA GLU A 333 -5.82 10.02 -16.74
C GLU A 333 -7.04 9.10 -16.84
N MET A 334 -8.14 9.62 -17.37
CA MET A 334 -9.28 8.79 -17.79
C MET A 334 -9.07 8.36 -19.25
N THR A 335 -9.10 7.03 -19.49
CA THR A 335 -8.86 6.45 -20.81
C THR A 335 -10.09 6.48 -21.70
N GLU A 336 -9.93 6.14 -22.97
CA GLU A 336 -11.05 5.97 -23.92
C GLU A 336 -11.99 4.83 -23.51
N ASN A 337 -11.51 3.84 -22.75
CA ASN A 337 -12.31 2.71 -22.24
C ASN A 337 -13.09 3.06 -20.96
N ASN A 338 -13.06 4.32 -20.51
CA ASN A 338 -13.55 4.78 -19.19
C ASN A 338 -12.81 4.11 -18.00
N GLY A 339 -11.64 3.57 -18.24
CA GLY A 339 -10.70 3.16 -17.22
C GLY A 339 -9.87 4.33 -16.71
N LEU A 340 -8.98 4.07 -15.77
CA LEU A 340 -8.05 5.05 -15.24
C LEU A 340 -6.61 4.53 -15.31
N VAL A 341 -5.70 5.47 -15.55
CA VAL A 341 -4.25 5.24 -15.41
C VAL A 341 -3.72 6.17 -14.34
N ILE A 342 -3.02 5.63 -13.34
CA ILE A 342 -2.34 6.42 -12.31
C ILE A 342 -0.89 6.64 -12.74
N HIS A 343 -0.50 7.92 -12.84
CA HIS A 343 0.84 8.35 -13.24
C HIS A 343 1.76 8.65 -12.05
N GLY A 344 1.23 8.65 -10.82
CA GLY A 344 1.95 8.89 -9.58
C GLY A 344 1.25 9.88 -8.66
N ARG A 345 1.97 10.33 -7.64
CA ARG A 345 1.48 11.37 -6.71
C ARG A 345 1.59 12.75 -7.36
N SER A 346 0.56 13.59 -7.18
CA SER A 346 0.57 14.97 -7.70
C SER A 346 1.65 15.85 -7.07
N ASP A 347 2.04 15.56 -5.83
CA ASP A 347 3.10 16.25 -5.09
C ASP A 347 4.52 15.75 -5.46
N ALA A 348 4.63 14.60 -6.14
CA ALA A 348 5.88 14.02 -6.62
C ALA A 348 6.07 14.14 -8.14
N ILE A 349 5.22 14.92 -8.83
CA ILE A 349 5.33 15.14 -10.26
C ILE A 349 6.68 15.82 -10.59
N LEU A 350 7.34 15.30 -11.61
CA LEU A 350 8.52 15.88 -12.21
C LEU A 350 8.08 16.95 -13.21
N ASN A 351 8.80 18.09 -13.27
CA ASN A 351 8.41 19.20 -14.15
C ASN A 351 9.59 19.78 -14.94
N PRO A 352 10.39 18.96 -15.64
CA PRO A 352 11.53 19.47 -16.40
C PRO A 352 11.06 20.29 -17.62
N GLY A 353 11.54 21.52 -17.71
CA GLY A 353 11.18 22.44 -18.79
C GLY A 353 9.67 22.71 -18.86
N GLY A 354 8.97 22.72 -17.73
CA GLY A 354 7.53 23.00 -17.67
C GLY A 354 6.62 21.86 -18.07
N VAL A 355 7.15 20.65 -18.37
CA VAL A 355 6.34 19.48 -18.74
C VAL A 355 6.10 18.59 -17.53
N ARG A 356 4.83 18.39 -17.16
CA ARG A 356 4.43 17.54 -16.04
C ARG A 356 4.58 16.06 -16.41
N ILE A 357 5.43 15.33 -15.67
CA ILE A 357 5.74 13.92 -15.87
C ILE A 357 5.46 13.17 -14.57
N GLY A 358 4.61 12.16 -14.62
CA GLY A 358 4.38 11.26 -13.51
C GLY A 358 5.56 10.30 -13.30
N THR A 359 5.96 10.08 -12.05
CA THR A 359 7.08 9.18 -11.73
C THR A 359 6.86 7.76 -12.24
N ALA A 360 5.62 7.27 -12.21
CA ALA A 360 5.25 5.94 -12.71
C ALA A 360 5.51 5.77 -14.23
N GLU A 361 5.52 6.85 -14.99
CA GLU A 361 5.82 6.78 -16.43
C GLU A 361 7.28 6.37 -16.69
N ILE A 362 8.19 6.83 -15.83
CA ILE A 362 9.60 6.44 -15.86
C ILE A 362 9.78 5.03 -15.29
N TYR A 363 9.15 4.71 -14.16
CA TYR A 363 9.29 3.40 -13.51
C TYR A 363 8.89 2.25 -14.43
N ARG A 364 7.77 2.36 -15.16
CA ARG A 364 7.31 1.35 -16.12
C ARG A 364 8.37 1.00 -17.17
N GLN A 365 9.14 1.98 -17.61
CA GLN A 365 10.17 1.74 -18.62
C GLN A 365 11.45 1.17 -18.03
N VAL A 366 11.83 1.65 -16.85
CA VAL A 366 13.03 1.19 -16.14
C VAL A 366 12.89 -0.25 -15.66
N GLU A 367 11.71 -0.67 -15.25
CA GLU A 367 11.40 -2.05 -14.84
C GLU A 367 11.58 -3.08 -15.96
N ARG A 368 11.46 -2.67 -17.24
CA ARG A 368 11.70 -3.51 -18.42
C ARG A 368 13.19 -3.77 -18.69
N VAL A 369 14.07 -2.98 -18.11
CA VAL A 369 15.51 -3.08 -18.38
C VAL A 369 16.12 -4.22 -17.56
N GLU A 370 16.65 -5.22 -18.27
CA GLU A 370 17.32 -6.35 -17.64
C GLU A 370 18.48 -5.92 -16.76
N GLY A 371 18.52 -6.41 -15.54
CA GLY A 371 19.52 -6.08 -14.52
C GLY A 371 19.11 -4.98 -13.56
N VAL A 372 17.97 -4.30 -13.78
CA VAL A 372 17.39 -3.37 -12.81
C VAL A 372 16.34 -4.10 -11.96
N ILE A 373 16.50 -4.03 -10.64
CA ILE A 373 15.56 -4.65 -9.67
C ILE A 373 14.52 -3.64 -9.23
N ASP A 374 14.95 -2.39 -8.96
CA ASP A 374 14.12 -1.35 -8.39
C ASP A 374 14.63 0.03 -8.83
N SER A 375 13.77 1.06 -8.77
CA SER A 375 14.16 2.41 -9.14
C SER A 375 13.35 3.47 -8.41
N ILE A 376 13.93 4.66 -8.23
CA ILE A 376 13.26 5.86 -7.77
C ILE A 376 13.75 7.06 -8.56
N CYS A 377 12.83 7.90 -9.04
CA CYS A 377 13.17 9.14 -9.71
C CYS A 377 12.63 10.35 -8.94
N VAL A 378 13.41 11.40 -8.92
CA VAL A 378 13.08 12.64 -8.23
C VAL A 378 13.51 13.84 -9.07
N SER A 379 12.85 14.99 -8.83
CA SER A 379 13.30 16.26 -9.37
C SER A 379 14.39 16.85 -8.48
N GLN A 380 15.43 17.38 -9.09
CA GLN A 380 16.42 18.24 -8.45
C GLN A 380 16.34 19.63 -9.05
N ASP A 381 16.33 20.65 -8.19
CA ASP A 381 16.43 22.03 -8.62
C ASP A 381 17.82 22.24 -9.24
N TRP A 382 17.86 22.69 -10.48
CA TRP A 382 19.11 22.79 -11.24
C TRP A 382 19.08 24.02 -12.17
N GLU A 383 20.05 24.91 -11.96
CA GLU A 383 20.14 26.19 -12.66
C GLU A 383 18.80 26.96 -12.53
N GLU A 384 18.06 27.35 -13.40
CA GLU A 384 16.75 28.03 -13.27
C GLU A 384 15.56 27.12 -13.57
N ASP A 385 15.78 25.79 -13.54
CA ASP A 385 14.77 24.77 -13.87
C ASP A 385 14.91 23.57 -12.91
N VAL A 386 14.33 22.44 -13.25
CA VAL A 386 14.50 21.17 -12.57
C VAL A 386 15.06 20.11 -13.52
N ARG A 387 15.92 19.23 -12.99
CA ARG A 387 16.36 18.05 -13.71
C ARG A 387 15.84 16.77 -13.06
N VAL A 388 15.64 15.74 -13.85
CA VAL A 388 15.23 14.43 -13.35
C VAL A 388 16.47 13.61 -13.02
N ILE A 389 16.53 13.11 -11.79
CA ILE A 389 17.54 12.16 -11.34
C ILE A 389 16.88 10.81 -11.14
N LEU A 390 17.45 9.77 -11.71
CA LEU A 390 17.02 8.39 -11.54
C LEU A 390 18.06 7.62 -10.70
N PHE A 391 17.60 6.98 -9.63
CA PHE A 391 18.40 6.04 -8.87
C PHE A 391 17.91 4.63 -9.15
N VAL A 392 18.84 3.68 -9.33
CA VAL A 392 18.54 2.29 -9.65
C VAL A 392 19.21 1.33 -8.68
N VAL A 393 18.49 0.27 -8.33
CA VAL A 393 19.03 -0.91 -7.65
C VAL A 393 19.25 -2.00 -8.68
N LEU A 394 20.43 -2.57 -8.72
CA LEU A 394 20.79 -3.57 -9.71
C LEU A 394 20.82 -4.98 -9.11
N THR A 395 20.74 -5.99 -9.97
CA THR A 395 20.95 -7.39 -9.58
C THR A 395 22.33 -7.60 -9.00
N GLN A 396 22.45 -8.52 -8.07
CA GLN A 396 23.70 -8.80 -7.37
C GLN A 396 24.84 -9.11 -8.36
N GLY A 397 25.97 -8.44 -8.15
CA GLY A 397 27.15 -8.60 -9.01
C GLY A 397 27.14 -7.73 -10.27
N ARG A 398 26.07 -6.96 -10.53
CA ARG A 398 26.02 -6.01 -11.64
C ARG A 398 26.35 -4.59 -11.18
N THR A 399 27.06 -3.84 -12.01
CA THR A 399 27.38 -2.43 -11.78
C THR A 399 26.76 -1.55 -12.86
N LEU A 400 26.48 -0.32 -12.51
CA LEU A 400 25.96 0.67 -13.47
C LEU A 400 27.11 1.15 -14.37
N ASP A 401 27.18 0.61 -15.55
CA ASP A 401 28.12 0.99 -16.61
C ASP A 401 27.44 1.87 -17.68
N ASP A 402 28.25 2.41 -18.59
CA ASP A 402 27.77 3.29 -19.65
C ASP A 402 26.80 2.58 -20.62
N GLU A 403 26.95 1.27 -20.82
CA GLU A 403 26.07 0.47 -21.67
C GLU A 403 24.67 0.37 -21.05
N LEU A 404 24.59 0.07 -19.74
CA LEU A 404 23.33 0.00 -19.03
C LEU A 404 22.65 1.36 -18.94
N ILE A 405 23.42 2.44 -18.67
CA ILE A 405 22.91 3.82 -18.68
C ILE A 405 22.31 4.17 -20.04
N MET A 406 23.00 3.87 -21.14
CA MET A 406 22.49 4.10 -22.49
C MET A 406 21.22 3.31 -22.76
N ARG A 407 21.17 2.05 -22.34
CA ARG A 407 19.98 1.19 -22.51
C ARG A 407 18.78 1.75 -21.76
N ILE A 408 18.95 2.14 -20.49
CA ILE A 408 17.88 2.77 -19.69
C ILE A 408 17.37 4.04 -20.40
N LYS A 409 18.29 4.94 -20.79
CA LYS A 409 17.93 6.19 -21.45
C LYS A 409 17.23 5.96 -22.80
N GLN A 410 17.67 4.97 -23.55
CA GLN A 410 17.07 4.63 -24.84
C GLN A 410 15.67 4.04 -24.65
N THR A 411 15.48 3.12 -23.71
CA THR A 411 14.17 2.53 -23.40
C THR A 411 13.17 3.62 -22.98
N ILE A 412 13.56 4.50 -22.07
CA ILE A 412 12.70 5.61 -21.66
C ILE A 412 12.36 6.51 -22.86
N ARG A 413 13.35 6.85 -23.69
CA ARG A 413 13.16 7.75 -24.85
C ARG A 413 12.22 7.16 -25.90
N SER A 414 12.34 5.87 -26.20
CA SER A 414 11.54 5.21 -27.26
C SER A 414 10.08 5.02 -26.83
N GLU A 415 9.85 4.73 -25.56
CA GLU A 415 8.53 4.37 -25.05
C GLU A 415 7.76 5.57 -24.47
N THR A 416 8.42 6.72 -24.28
CA THR A 416 7.79 7.92 -23.74
C THR A 416 8.18 9.17 -24.56
N SER A 417 9.05 10.01 -24.05
CA SER A 417 9.56 11.17 -24.80
C SER A 417 10.98 11.57 -24.34
N PRO A 418 11.70 12.39 -25.12
CA PRO A 418 13.01 12.90 -24.70
C PRO A 418 13.01 13.64 -23.35
N ARG A 419 11.87 14.20 -22.93
CA ARG A 419 11.75 14.93 -21.66
C ARG A 419 11.68 14.02 -20.43
N HIS A 420 11.31 12.75 -20.60
CA HIS A 420 11.31 11.75 -19.55
C HIS A 420 12.71 11.19 -19.25
N VAL A 421 13.66 11.40 -20.17
CA VAL A 421 15.00 10.85 -20.03
C VAL A 421 15.72 11.53 -18.88
N PRO A 422 16.16 10.78 -17.84
CA PRO A 422 16.87 11.37 -16.72
C PRO A 422 18.16 12.06 -17.15
N ALA A 423 18.41 13.24 -16.60
CA ALA A 423 19.68 13.93 -16.76
C ALA A 423 20.82 13.07 -16.22
N GLU A 424 20.56 12.44 -15.09
CA GLU A 424 21.53 11.64 -14.37
C GLU A 424 20.93 10.31 -13.90
N ILE A 425 21.71 9.23 -13.96
CA ILE A 425 21.34 7.90 -13.45
C ILE A 425 22.42 7.45 -12.48
N ARG A 426 22.03 6.99 -11.29
CA ARG A 426 22.95 6.56 -10.23
C ARG A 426 22.54 5.22 -9.63
N GLN A 427 23.52 4.39 -9.30
CA GLN A 427 23.29 3.16 -8.56
C GLN A 427 23.24 3.41 -7.07
N VAL A 428 22.26 2.80 -6.40
CA VAL A 428 22.12 2.75 -4.93
C VAL A 428 21.93 1.31 -4.47
N PRO A 429 22.31 1.01 -3.21
CA PRO A 429 22.13 -0.34 -2.66
C PRO A 429 20.67 -0.71 -2.41
N ASP A 430 19.84 0.27 -2.02
CA ASP A 430 18.43 0.09 -1.71
C ASP A 430 17.64 1.40 -1.87
N ILE A 431 16.31 1.29 -1.97
CA ILE A 431 15.38 2.41 -2.10
C ILE A 431 14.51 2.49 -0.85
N PRO A 432 14.40 3.70 -0.22
CA PRO A 432 13.60 3.87 0.96
C PRO A 432 12.11 3.67 0.65
N ARG A 433 11.43 2.93 1.52
CA ARG A 433 10.01 2.62 1.39
C ARG A 433 9.30 2.76 2.71
N THR A 434 8.02 3.08 2.66
CA THR A 434 7.16 3.00 3.83
C THR A 434 7.03 1.55 4.31
N ILE A 435 6.58 1.35 5.55
CA ILE A 435 6.28 0.01 6.10
C ILE A 435 5.28 -0.75 5.21
N SER A 436 4.39 -0.05 4.50
CA SER A 436 3.47 -0.64 3.50
C SER A 436 4.10 -0.85 2.11
N GLY A 437 5.41 -0.61 1.94
CA GLY A 437 6.15 -0.87 0.70
C GLY A 437 6.06 0.23 -0.35
N LYS A 438 5.46 1.40 -0.07
CA LYS A 438 5.36 2.52 -1.01
C LYS A 438 6.69 3.26 -1.13
N ILE A 439 7.04 3.67 -2.34
CA ILE A 439 8.20 4.54 -2.62
C ILE A 439 7.95 5.94 -2.02
N VAL A 440 9.02 6.59 -1.56
CA VAL A 440 8.95 7.88 -0.85
C VAL A 440 9.80 8.95 -1.56
N GLU A 441 9.38 9.31 -2.78
CA GLU A 441 10.07 10.28 -3.65
C GLU A 441 10.35 11.61 -2.93
N LEU A 442 9.38 12.13 -2.19
CA LEU A 442 9.53 13.41 -1.49
C LEU A 442 10.60 13.36 -0.38
N ALA A 443 10.74 12.22 0.31
CA ALA A 443 11.80 12.05 1.30
C ALA A 443 13.18 12.04 0.63
N VAL A 444 13.32 11.33 -0.49
CA VAL A 444 14.58 11.33 -1.27
C VAL A 444 14.87 12.70 -1.84
N ARG A 445 13.86 13.41 -2.39
CA ARG A 445 14.02 14.79 -2.86
C ARG A 445 14.55 15.71 -1.77
N LYS A 446 14.02 15.64 -0.57
CA LYS A 446 14.51 16.42 0.59
C LYS A 446 15.97 16.10 0.87
N VAL A 447 16.34 14.82 0.94
CA VAL A 447 17.73 14.42 1.21
C VAL A 447 18.71 14.99 0.17
N ILE A 448 18.38 14.91 -1.12
CA ILE A 448 19.27 15.43 -2.17
C ILE A 448 19.40 16.97 -2.16
N HIS A 449 18.44 17.67 -1.56
CA HIS A 449 18.49 19.13 -1.37
C HIS A 449 19.06 19.52 0.01
N GLY A 450 19.50 18.56 0.83
CA GLY A 450 20.04 18.83 2.17
C GLY A 450 18.98 19.25 3.20
N GLU A 451 17.72 18.98 2.92
CA GLU A 451 16.61 19.25 3.83
C GLU A 451 16.42 18.10 4.82
N GLU A 452 15.92 18.42 6.01
CA GLU A 452 15.61 17.42 7.03
C GLU A 452 14.37 16.59 6.64
N VAL A 453 14.50 15.26 6.74
CA VAL A 453 13.38 14.33 6.59
C VAL A 453 12.78 14.07 7.96
N THR A 454 11.59 14.60 8.19
CA THR A 454 10.78 14.31 9.36
C THR A 454 10.01 13.00 9.12
N ASN A 455 9.71 12.23 10.16
CA ASN A 455 8.86 11.04 10.04
C ASN A 455 9.55 9.79 9.47
N THR A 456 10.81 9.61 9.80
CA THR A 456 11.61 8.45 9.37
C THR A 456 11.11 7.13 9.98
N GLU A 457 10.38 7.18 11.09
CA GLU A 457 9.76 6.00 11.72
C GLU A 457 8.68 5.33 10.82
N ALA A 458 8.13 6.07 9.85
CA ALA A 458 7.17 5.52 8.89
C ALA A 458 7.83 4.66 7.80
N LEU A 459 9.17 4.64 7.75
CA LEU A 459 9.94 3.90 6.78
C LEU A 459 10.27 2.49 7.29
N ALA A 460 10.23 1.53 6.38
CA ALA A 460 10.66 0.16 6.65
C ALA A 460 12.19 0.05 6.72
N ASN A 461 12.89 0.92 5.99
CA ASN A 461 14.34 0.95 5.85
C ASN A 461 14.87 2.41 5.86
N PRO A 462 14.73 3.14 6.98
CA PRO A 462 15.12 4.54 7.06
C PRO A 462 16.61 4.78 6.77
N GLU A 463 17.47 3.80 7.03
CA GLU A 463 18.90 3.82 6.71
C GLU A 463 19.17 3.98 5.21
N ALA A 464 18.24 3.55 4.36
CA ALA A 464 18.38 3.70 2.91
C ALA A 464 18.43 5.17 2.47
N LEU A 465 17.87 6.10 3.23
CA LEU A 465 17.96 7.53 2.94
C LEU A 465 19.40 8.03 2.89
N ALA A 466 20.31 7.45 3.66
CA ALA A 466 21.72 7.82 3.67
C ALA A 466 22.42 7.57 2.32
N TYR A 467 21.89 6.65 1.49
CA TYR A 467 22.45 6.38 0.17
C TYR A 467 22.27 7.52 -0.83
N PHE A 468 21.40 8.47 -0.54
CA PHE A 468 21.09 9.62 -1.39
C PHE A 468 21.77 10.91 -0.93
N ALA A 469 22.24 10.95 0.32
CA ALA A 469 22.94 12.11 0.85
C ALA A 469 24.31 12.28 0.16
N ASN A 470 24.67 13.54 -0.16
CA ASN A 470 25.97 13.94 -0.74
C ASN A 470 26.36 13.21 -2.05
N ARG A 471 25.39 12.79 -2.85
CA ARG A 471 25.64 12.11 -4.12
C ARG A 471 25.40 12.97 -5.36
N LEU A 472 25.06 14.23 -5.18
CA LEU A 472 24.81 15.19 -6.28
C LEU A 472 25.71 16.41 -6.19
#